data_751e8141ec7a27c0c59ea08cec72c5e9
#
_entry.id   751e8141ec7a27c0c59ea08cec72c5e9
#
_cell.length_a   1.000
_cell.length_b   1.000
_cell.length_c   1.000
_cell.angle_alpha   90.00
_cell.angle_beta   90.00
_cell.angle_gamma   90.00
#
_symmetry.space_group_name_H-M   'P 1'
#
loop_
_entity.id
_entity.type
_entity.pdbx_description
1 polymer ?
#
loop_
_entity_poly.entity_id
_entity_poly.type
_entity_poly.pdbx_seq_one_letter_code
_entity_poly.pdbx_strand_id
1 'polypeptide(L)'
;MVLLTLNYVPGREIDALGMVKGNVVQSKNIGKDLLAGFKNIAGGEIKSYTEMLAEARHIATMRMINEAEAMGADAVISMRFASSSVMDGTAE
;
A
#
# COMPACT_ATOMS: atom_id res chain seq x y z
N MET A 1 6.82 14.24 1.23
CA MET A 1 6.10 13.79 0.02
C MET A 1 4.61 14.02 0.20
N VAL A 2 4.00 14.73 -0.72
CA VAL A 2 2.56 14.99 -0.70
C VAL A 2 1.86 13.86 -1.46
N LEU A 3 0.84 13.27 -0.84
CA LEU A 3 0.05 12.20 -1.45
C LEU A 3 -1.38 12.68 -1.61
N LEU A 4 -1.89 12.64 -2.82
CA LEU A 4 -3.23 13.13 -3.13
C LEU A 4 -4.00 12.12 -3.97
N THR A 5 -5.29 12.04 -3.71
CA THR A 5 -6.20 11.29 -4.58
C THR A 5 -6.68 12.15 -5.75
N LEU A 6 -6.46 13.45 -5.66
CA LEU A 6 -6.78 14.39 -6.74
C LEU A 6 -5.82 14.21 -7.91
N ASN A 7 -6.25 14.62 -9.08
CA ASN A 7 -5.41 14.57 -10.26
C ASN A 7 -4.64 15.87 -10.50
N TYR A 8 -4.59 16.73 -9.50
CA TYR A 8 -3.87 17.99 -9.55
C TYR A 8 -3.45 18.40 -8.14
N VAL A 9 -2.50 19.32 -8.05
CA VAL A 9 -2.09 19.92 -6.79
C VAL A 9 -2.70 21.31 -6.74
N PRO A 10 -3.60 21.59 -5.79
CA PRO A 10 -4.25 22.91 -5.72
C PRO A 10 -3.24 24.05 -5.65
N GLY A 11 -3.45 25.03 -6.51
CA GLY A 11 -2.62 26.24 -6.52
C GLY A 11 -1.24 26.08 -7.13
N ARG A 12 -0.95 24.94 -7.78
CA ARG A 12 0.37 24.69 -8.36
C ARG A 12 0.27 24.07 -9.73
N GLU A 13 1.22 24.45 -10.57
CA GLU A 13 1.45 23.73 -11.82
C GLU A 13 2.31 22.52 -11.52
N ILE A 14 2.08 21.45 -12.26
CA ILE A 14 2.83 20.21 -12.07
C ILE A 14 3.44 19.75 -13.38
N ASP A 15 4.60 19.12 -13.26
CA ASP A 15 5.22 18.38 -14.35
C ASP A 15 5.10 16.91 -14.05
N ALA A 16 4.52 16.17 -14.98
CA ALA A 16 4.34 14.73 -14.81
C ALA A 16 5.66 14.02 -15.10
N LEU A 17 6.14 13.27 -14.12
CA LEU A 17 7.39 12.51 -14.25
C LEU A 17 7.15 11.06 -14.67
N GLY A 18 5.96 10.56 -14.43
CA GLY A 18 5.63 9.19 -14.76
C GLY A 18 4.72 8.57 -13.73
N MET A 19 4.48 7.29 -13.89
CA MET A 19 3.62 6.53 -13.00
C MET A 19 4.48 5.81 -11.97
N VAL A 20 3.99 5.77 -10.73
CA VAL A 20 4.63 5.01 -9.66
C VAL A 20 3.63 4.07 -9.04
N LYS A 21 4.13 3.02 -8.43
CA LYS A 21 3.29 2.05 -7.76
C LYS A 21 4.02 1.44 -6.57
N GLY A 22 3.24 0.94 -5.63
CA GLY A 22 3.76 0.14 -4.54
C GLY A 22 2.88 -1.09 -4.41
N ASN A 23 3.50 -2.24 -4.33
CA ASN A 23 2.79 -3.51 -4.23
C ASN A 23 3.20 -4.23 -2.98
N VAL A 24 2.27 -4.99 -2.44
CA VAL A 24 2.54 -5.97 -1.40
C VAL A 24 1.73 -7.21 -1.70
N VAL A 25 2.36 -8.36 -1.55
CA VAL A 25 1.68 -9.64 -1.74
C VAL A 25 1.50 -10.25 -0.37
N GLN A 26 0.25 -10.57 -0.04
CA GLN A 26 -0.05 -11.30 1.18
C GLN A 26 -0.27 -12.76 0.81
N SER A 27 0.64 -13.59 1.27
CA SER A 27 0.50 -15.03 1.13
C SER A 27 -0.08 -15.61 2.42
N LYS A 28 -0.46 -16.88 2.36
CA LYS A 28 -0.90 -17.58 3.57
C LYS A 28 0.15 -17.52 4.68
N ASN A 29 1.42 -17.65 4.32
CA ASN A 29 2.48 -17.64 5.32
C ASN A 29 2.64 -16.26 5.96
N ILE A 30 2.64 -15.23 5.16
CA ILE A 30 2.71 -13.85 5.68
C ILE A 30 1.49 -13.56 6.54
N GLY A 31 0.31 -13.94 6.06
CA GLY A 31 -0.93 -13.74 6.80
C GLY A 31 -0.91 -14.46 8.15
N LYS A 32 -0.42 -15.69 8.17
CA LYS A 32 -0.30 -16.45 9.42
C LYS A 32 0.65 -15.79 10.40
N ASP A 33 1.79 -15.34 9.93
CA ASP A 33 2.77 -14.68 10.79
C ASP A 33 2.22 -13.41 11.40
N LEU A 34 1.54 -12.60 10.60
CA LEU A 34 0.92 -11.38 11.08
C LEU A 34 -0.20 -11.68 12.07
N LEU A 35 -1.05 -12.66 11.75
CA LEU A 35 -2.12 -13.05 12.65
C LEU A 35 -1.60 -13.60 13.97
N ALA A 36 -0.55 -14.39 13.91
CA ALA A 36 0.06 -14.92 15.13
C ALA A 36 0.57 -13.78 16.04
N GLY A 37 1.17 -12.77 15.44
CA GLY A 37 1.62 -11.60 16.19
C GLY A 37 0.47 -10.81 16.78
N PHE A 38 -0.56 -10.57 16.00
CA PHE A 38 -1.69 -9.79 16.45
C PHE A 38 -2.61 -10.51 17.42
N LYS A 39 -2.68 -11.82 17.36
CA LYS A 39 -3.49 -12.61 18.30
C LYS A 39 -3.11 -12.35 19.73
N ASN A 40 -1.83 -12.20 19.98
CA ASN A 40 -1.35 -11.96 21.34
C ASN A 40 -1.64 -10.56 21.83
N ILE A 41 -1.91 -9.65 20.92
CA ILE A 41 -2.11 -8.24 21.23
C ILE A 41 -3.58 -7.88 21.27
N ALA A 42 -4.33 -8.27 20.25
CA ALA A 42 -5.66 -7.74 20.02
C ALA A 42 -6.79 -8.54 20.64
N GLY A 43 -6.61 -9.83 20.79
CA GLY A 43 -7.64 -10.68 21.37
C GLY A 43 -8.88 -10.90 20.51
N GLY A 44 -8.93 -10.39 19.29
CA GLY A 44 -10.06 -10.55 18.41
C GLY A 44 -9.65 -10.68 16.96
N GLU A 45 -10.29 -11.60 16.25
CA GLU A 45 -9.95 -11.88 14.87
C GLU A 45 -10.20 -10.68 13.92
N ILE A 46 -11.30 -9.98 14.13
CA ILE A 46 -11.66 -8.84 13.27
C ILE A 46 -10.63 -7.74 13.39
N LYS A 47 -10.22 -7.46 14.63
CA LYS A 47 -9.24 -6.41 14.88
C LYS A 47 -7.87 -6.78 14.31
N SER A 48 -7.47 -8.03 14.48
CA SER A 48 -6.20 -8.53 13.93
C SER A 48 -6.20 -8.44 12.40
N TYR A 49 -7.32 -8.77 11.78
CA TYR A 49 -7.44 -8.71 10.35
C TYR A 49 -7.36 -7.28 9.83
N THR A 50 -8.02 -6.35 10.52
CA THR A 50 -7.98 -4.94 10.18
C THR A 50 -6.56 -4.39 10.28
N GLU A 51 -5.85 -4.75 11.33
CA GLU A 51 -4.46 -4.31 11.51
C GLU A 51 -3.55 -4.87 10.42
N MET A 52 -3.78 -6.10 10.01
CA MET A 52 -3.03 -6.73 8.93
C MET A 52 -3.25 -5.99 7.61
N LEU A 53 -4.49 -5.62 7.30
CA LEU A 53 -4.79 -4.86 6.09
C LEU A 53 -4.18 -3.46 6.14
N ALA A 54 -4.26 -2.81 7.28
CA ALA A 54 -3.67 -1.49 7.45
C ALA A 54 -2.15 -1.54 7.25
N GLU A 55 -1.50 -2.56 7.77
CA GLU A 55 -0.07 -2.73 7.59
C GLU A 55 0.29 -2.98 6.13
N ALA A 56 -0.51 -3.76 5.42
CA ALA A 56 -0.29 -4.01 4.00
C ALA A 56 -0.37 -2.71 3.19
N ARG A 57 -1.36 -1.88 3.49
CA ARG A 57 -1.48 -0.58 2.83
C ARG A 57 -0.30 0.33 3.13
N HIS A 58 0.15 0.32 4.36
CA HIS A 58 1.31 1.11 4.77
C HIS A 58 2.56 0.69 3.97
N ILE A 59 2.82 -0.60 3.88
CA ILE A 59 3.96 -1.12 3.15
C ILE A 59 3.87 -0.73 1.67
N ALA A 60 2.70 -0.91 1.06
CA ALA A 60 2.51 -0.55 -0.34
C ALA A 60 2.73 0.94 -0.57
N THR A 61 2.21 1.78 0.32
CA THR A 61 2.37 3.23 0.24
C THR A 61 3.84 3.63 0.35
N MET A 62 4.58 3.05 1.28
CA MET A 62 5.99 3.36 1.45
C MET A 62 6.80 2.93 0.23
N ARG A 63 6.48 1.80 -0.37
CA ARG A 63 7.14 1.36 -1.59
C ARG A 63 6.89 2.31 -2.75
N MET A 64 5.66 2.80 -2.88
CA MET A 64 5.31 3.80 -3.88
C MET A 64 6.07 5.10 -3.65
N ILE A 65 6.15 5.56 -2.42
CA ILE A 65 6.88 6.78 -2.07
C ILE A 65 8.35 6.64 -2.42
N ASN A 66 8.95 5.50 -2.10
CA ASN A 66 10.36 5.26 -2.43
C ASN A 66 10.60 5.32 -3.94
N GLU A 67 9.68 4.76 -4.71
CA GLU A 67 9.78 4.83 -6.18
C GLU A 67 9.66 6.27 -6.67
N ALA A 68 8.71 7.02 -6.12
CA ALA A 68 8.52 8.42 -6.49
C ALA A 68 9.74 9.27 -6.14
N GLU A 69 10.31 9.05 -4.97
CA GLU A 69 11.49 9.78 -4.54
C GLU A 69 12.69 9.48 -5.42
N ALA A 70 12.81 8.24 -5.87
CA ALA A 70 13.87 7.85 -6.81
C ALA A 70 13.75 8.58 -8.14
N MET A 71 12.55 8.99 -8.52
CA MET A 71 12.31 9.78 -9.73
C MET A 71 12.49 11.29 -9.51
N GLY A 72 12.73 11.71 -8.28
CA GLY A 72 12.83 13.13 -7.96
C GLY A 72 11.48 13.82 -7.80
N ALA A 73 10.43 13.06 -7.56
CA ALA A 73 9.10 13.64 -7.43
C ALA A 73 8.89 14.29 -6.07
N ASP A 74 8.06 15.33 -6.06
CA ASP A 74 7.67 16.02 -4.83
C ASP A 74 6.29 15.60 -4.34
N ALA A 75 5.49 15.00 -5.21
CA ALA A 75 4.13 14.61 -4.88
C ALA A 75 3.70 13.43 -5.73
N VAL A 76 2.74 12.69 -5.21
CA VAL A 76 2.03 11.65 -5.95
C VAL A 76 0.57 12.07 -6.02
N ILE A 77 0.02 12.10 -7.24
CA ILE A 77 -1.37 12.47 -7.46
C ILE A 77 -2.14 11.27 -7.99
N SER A 78 -3.45 11.37 -7.95
CA SER A 78 -4.34 10.31 -8.43
C SER A 78 -4.06 8.97 -7.76
N MET A 79 -3.68 9.00 -6.50
CA MET A 79 -3.36 7.80 -5.74
C MET A 79 -4.61 6.98 -5.49
N ARG A 80 -4.51 5.67 -5.67
CA ARG A 80 -5.60 4.74 -5.38
C ARG A 80 -5.05 3.44 -4.85
N PHE A 81 -5.87 2.76 -4.07
CA PHE A 81 -5.60 1.40 -3.66
C PHE A 81 -6.45 0.44 -4.47
N ALA A 82 -5.87 -0.68 -4.81
CA ALA A 82 -6.59 -1.75 -5.47
C ALA A 82 -6.11 -3.08 -4.90
N SER A 83 -7.01 -4.02 -4.77
CA SER A 83 -6.67 -5.35 -4.30
C SER A 83 -7.23 -6.38 -5.24
N SER A 84 -6.53 -7.50 -5.33
CA SER A 84 -7.02 -8.64 -6.07
C SER A 84 -6.66 -9.90 -5.32
N SER A 85 -7.48 -10.93 -5.50
CA SER A 85 -7.21 -12.22 -4.92
C SER A 85 -6.33 -13.02 -5.86
N VAL A 86 -5.37 -13.72 -5.26
CA VAL A 86 -4.52 -14.65 -6.00
C VAL A 86 -4.85 -16.04 -5.52
N MET A 87 -5.22 -16.91 -6.43
CA MET A 87 -5.53 -18.28 -6.08
C MET A 87 -4.27 -19.12 -5.99
N ASP A 88 -4.33 -20.15 -5.17
CA ASP A 88 -3.20 -21.06 -5.01
C ASP A 88 -2.73 -21.58 -6.37
N GLY A 89 -1.43 -21.51 -6.58
CA GLY A 89 -0.82 -22.04 -7.77
C GLY A 89 -1.00 -21.21 -9.01
N THR A 90 -1.64 -20.05 -8.92
CA THR A 90 -1.77 -19.16 -10.06
C THR A 90 -1.16 -17.81 -9.75
N ALA A 91 -0.43 -17.28 -10.69
CA ALA A 91 0.04 -15.93 -10.64
C ALA A 91 -0.98 -15.03 -11.31
N GLU A 92 -1.38 -14.00 -10.64
CA GLU A 92 -2.36 -13.25 -11.31
C GLU A 92 -2.38 -11.80 -11.11
#